data_75af2b7a2c42946a29c52b68beabd1c8
#
_entry.id   75af2b7a2c42946a29c52b68beabd1c8
#
_cell.length_a   1.000
_cell.length_b   1.000
_cell.length_c   1.000
_cell.angle_alpha   90.00
_cell.angle_beta   90.00
_cell.angle_gamma   90.00
#
_symmetry.space_group_name_H-M   'P 1'
#
loop_
_entity.id
_entity.type
_entity.pdbx_description
1 polymer ?
#
loop_
_entity_poly.entity_id
_entity_poly.type
_entity_poly.pdbx_seq_one_letter_code
_entity_poly.pdbx_strand_id
1 'polypeptide(L)'
;MSNSTTPMSRRQILTGGAAVVGVTGLSITTFASQPKPASTLAPQRKNQGEAQMNMIITKDGTTIVYKDWGTGPTVVFSHGWPLSADAWDAQMLFLGQNGNRVIAHDRRGHGRSSQPWNGNNMDTYADDLGTLLDQLDLKNVTLVGHSTGGGEVVRYIGRHGTKRVSKAVLIGAVPPLMLKTEKNPGGLPLSAFDQIRAGVTADRSQFFKDLTIPFYGYNKPDAKISQGVRDAFWLQGMQVSIVGAYDCIKAFSETDFTEDLKKIDVPTLILHGDADQIVPIQASALLSAKLIKNSTLKVYPGAPHGMCTTLADKVNADILGFLKKERSSGSMNIGWTGLSALPRRPDPPTARTPFLKNSRAIAEQFIERGTIPTI
;
A
#
# COMPACT_ATOMS: atom_id res chain seq x y z
N MET A 1 -54.69 7.54 38.97
CA MET A 1 -53.69 7.89 39.99
C MET A 1 -52.43 8.39 39.28
N SER A 2 -52.28 9.70 39.33
CA SER A 2 -51.20 10.47 38.73
C SER A 2 -49.94 10.37 39.57
N ASN A 3 -48.77 10.25 38.95
CA ASN A 3 -47.55 10.76 39.56
C ASN A 3 -46.66 11.39 38.50
N SER A 4 -46.61 12.70 38.57
CA SER A 4 -45.70 13.58 37.90
C SER A 4 -44.35 13.61 38.62
N THR A 5 -43.23 13.56 37.88
CA THR A 5 -41.92 14.00 38.38
C THR A 5 -41.29 14.98 37.41
N THR A 6 -41.14 16.19 37.94
CA THR A 6 -40.53 17.37 37.34
C THR A 6 -39.00 17.29 37.30
N PRO A 7 -38.28 17.87 36.34
CA PRO A 7 -36.81 17.88 36.31
C PRO A 7 -36.22 19.03 37.13
N MET A 8 -35.15 18.73 37.89
CA MET A 8 -34.39 19.70 38.65
C MET A 8 -33.40 20.50 37.82
N SER A 9 -33.43 21.83 38.06
CA SER A 9 -32.58 22.88 37.47
C SER A 9 -31.21 22.94 38.19
N ARG A 10 -30.15 23.13 37.40
CA ARG A 10 -28.82 23.50 37.87
C ARG A 10 -28.72 25.02 38.04
N ARG A 11 -28.45 25.53 39.25
CA ARG A 11 -27.76 26.81 39.54
C ARG A 11 -27.67 27.01 41.07
N GLN A 12 -26.42 27.07 41.61
CA GLN A 12 -26.00 27.80 42.81
C GLN A 12 -24.48 27.82 42.79
N ILE A 13 -23.80 28.84 42.44
CA ILE A 13 -23.29 30.09 43.05
C ILE A 13 -22.81 29.84 44.50
N LEU A 14 -21.50 29.92 44.66
CA LEU A 14 -20.86 30.18 45.96
C LEU A 14 -19.92 31.37 45.82
N THR A 15 -20.35 32.48 46.42
CA THR A 15 -19.58 33.68 46.77
C THR A 15 -18.94 33.48 48.14
N GLY A 16 -17.77 34.05 48.36
CA GLY A 16 -17.33 34.38 49.71
C GLY A 16 -15.84 34.35 49.94
N GLY A 17 -15.27 35.53 50.26
CA GLY A 17 -14.15 35.64 51.15
C GLY A 17 -12.98 36.53 50.69
N ALA A 18 -13.12 37.85 50.82
CA ALA A 18 -12.00 38.79 50.79
C ALA A 18 -11.25 38.81 52.11
N ALA A 19 -9.93 38.77 52.09
CA ALA A 19 -9.07 39.14 53.22
C ALA A 19 -8.03 40.15 52.73
N VAL A 20 -8.10 41.34 53.32
CA VAL A 20 -7.16 42.47 53.17
C VAL A 20 -6.03 42.26 54.17
N VAL A 21 -4.76 42.31 53.76
CA VAL A 21 -3.60 42.54 54.63
C VAL A 21 -2.61 43.48 53.97
N GLY A 22 -2.22 44.42 54.72
CA GLY A 22 -1.41 45.58 54.75
C GLY A 22 -0.21 45.75 53.82
N VAL A 23 -0.10 47.03 53.45
CA VAL A 23 1.01 47.65 52.74
C VAL A 23 2.19 47.84 53.71
N THR A 24 3.40 47.40 53.35
CA THR A 24 4.66 48.00 53.77
C THR A 24 5.56 48.21 52.56
N GLY A 25 6.02 49.44 52.42
CA GLY A 25 6.78 49.92 51.31
C GLY A 25 8.17 49.30 51.15
N LEU A 26 8.54 49.08 49.91
CA LEU A 26 9.94 48.84 49.54
C LEU A 26 10.34 49.71 48.35
N SER A 27 11.49 50.34 48.50
CA SER A 27 12.10 51.29 47.60
C SER A 27 12.39 50.71 46.22
N ILE A 28 12.02 51.48 45.20
CA ILE A 28 12.32 51.16 43.78
C ILE A 28 13.78 51.51 43.51
N THR A 29 14.66 50.52 43.38
CA THR A 29 15.98 50.67 42.73
C THR A 29 15.79 50.32 41.26
N THR A 30 15.98 51.34 40.41
CA THR A 30 16.03 51.21 38.97
C THR A 30 17.32 50.48 38.57
N PHE A 31 17.19 49.21 38.15
CA PHE A 31 18.28 48.51 37.46
C PHE A 31 18.22 48.84 35.98
N ALA A 32 19.26 49.57 35.50
CA ALA A 32 19.49 49.76 34.07
C ALA A 32 19.71 48.39 33.41
N SER A 33 18.87 48.03 32.45
CA SER A 33 19.02 46.84 31.64
C SER A 33 20.21 46.96 30.70
N GLN A 34 21.22 46.17 30.94
CA GLN A 34 22.32 45.98 29.95
C GLN A 34 21.79 45.17 28.74
N PRO A 35 22.26 45.50 27.50
CA PRO A 35 21.88 44.74 26.33
C PRO A 35 22.51 43.34 26.39
N LYS A 36 21.68 42.32 26.25
CA LYS A 36 22.13 40.92 26.10
C LYS A 36 23.03 40.80 24.85
N PRO A 37 24.19 40.14 24.94
CA PRO A 37 24.97 39.85 23.74
C PRO A 37 24.17 38.95 22.80
N ALA A 38 24.24 39.26 21.49
CA ALA A 38 23.62 38.45 20.44
C ALA A 38 24.16 37.01 20.52
N SER A 39 23.31 36.08 20.81
CA SER A 39 23.63 34.67 20.75
C SER A 39 23.82 34.29 19.28
N THR A 40 25.10 34.12 18.90
CA THR A 40 25.44 33.42 17.66
C THR A 40 24.94 31.99 17.76
N LEU A 41 23.85 31.71 17.09
CA LEU A 41 23.33 30.33 16.90
C LEU A 41 24.46 29.53 16.23
N ALA A 42 25.11 28.67 17.00
CA ALA A 42 25.95 27.63 16.45
C ALA A 42 25.15 26.80 15.46
N PRO A 43 25.73 26.36 14.33
CA PRO A 43 25.00 25.52 13.40
C PRO A 43 24.52 24.26 14.14
N GLN A 44 23.19 24.05 14.16
CA GLN A 44 22.59 22.85 14.72
C GLN A 44 23.22 21.66 14.00
N ARG A 45 23.96 20.83 14.73
CA ARG A 45 24.38 19.51 14.26
C ARG A 45 23.09 18.78 13.86
N LYS A 46 22.97 18.45 12.57
CA LYS A 46 21.97 17.49 12.10
C LYS A 46 22.15 16.23 12.95
N ASN A 47 21.17 15.91 13.78
CA ASN A 47 21.12 14.66 14.51
C ASN A 47 21.12 13.52 13.48
N GLN A 48 22.28 12.91 13.29
CA GLN A 48 22.41 11.63 12.61
C GLN A 48 21.96 10.57 13.62
N GLY A 49 20.67 10.17 13.55
CA GLY A 49 20.20 9.08 14.40
C GLY A 49 18.70 8.85 14.49
N GLU A 50 17.87 9.80 14.10
CA GLU A 50 16.43 9.51 13.98
C GLU A 50 16.17 8.96 12.57
N ALA A 51 15.71 7.70 12.50
CA ALA A 51 15.20 7.13 11.26
C ALA A 51 13.95 7.92 10.86
N GLN A 52 14.14 8.99 10.09
CA GLN A 52 13.06 9.84 9.61
C GLN A 52 12.19 8.99 8.67
N MET A 53 10.91 8.87 9.01
CA MET A 53 9.95 8.17 8.16
C MET A 53 9.86 8.88 6.80
N ASN A 54 10.06 8.15 5.71
CA ASN A 54 9.94 8.74 4.37
C ASN A 54 8.49 9.16 4.10
N MET A 55 8.29 10.42 3.74
CA MET A 55 6.97 10.96 3.44
C MET A 55 7.02 12.05 2.37
N ILE A 56 5.93 12.19 1.67
CA ILE A 56 5.64 13.33 0.78
C ILE A 56 4.41 14.05 1.29
N ILE A 57 4.23 15.30 0.88
CA ILE A 57 3.04 16.09 1.16
C ILE A 57 2.34 16.40 -0.16
N THR A 58 1.07 16.03 -0.26
CA THR A 58 0.24 16.29 -1.44
C THR A 58 -0.23 17.77 -1.47
N LYS A 59 -0.86 18.17 -2.58
CA LYS A 59 -1.33 19.56 -2.77
C LYS A 59 -2.37 19.99 -1.74
N ASP A 60 -3.15 19.05 -1.22
CA ASP A 60 -4.16 19.30 -0.19
C ASP A 60 -3.63 19.16 1.25
N GLY A 61 -2.32 19.00 1.41
CA GLY A 61 -1.65 18.86 2.71
C GLY A 61 -1.67 17.45 3.29
N THR A 62 -2.18 16.46 2.57
CA THR A 62 -2.16 15.07 3.03
C THR A 62 -0.73 14.52 3.00
N THR A 63 -0.28 13.95 4.12
CA THR A 63 1.01 13.26 4.19
C THR A 63 0.85 11.83 3.70
N ILE A 64 1.67 11.43 2.72
CA ILE A 64 1.77 10.07 2.21
C ILE A 64 3.10 9.48 2.67
N VAL A 65 3.03 8.43 3.48
CA VAL A 65 4.19 7.69 3.98
C VAL A 65 4.56 6.59 2.97
N TYR A 66 5.85 6.36 2.79
CA TYR A 66 6.33 5.32 1.89
C TYR A 66 7.58 4.62 2.41
N LYS A 67 7.80 3.40 1.96
CA LYS A 67 9.05 2.64 2.09
C LYS A 67 9.86 2.81 0.81
N ASP A 68 11.18 2.87 0.91
CA ASP A 68 12.10 3.02 -0.23
C ASP A 68 13.38 2.24 0.06
N TRP A 69 13.57 1.11 -0.62
CA TRP A 69 14.66 0.18 -0.38
C TRP A 69 15.39 -0.18 -1.68
N GLY A 70 16.68 -0.50 -1.55
CA GLY A 70 17.49 -0.97 -2.65
C GLY A 70 17.90 0.13 -3.63
N THR A 71 18.52 -0.28 -4.73
CA THR A 71 19.00 0.60 -5.81
C THR A 71 18.80 -0.07 -7.16
N GLY A 72 18.79 0.70 -8.25
CA GLY A 72 18.61 0.19 -9.61
C GLY A 72 17.29 0.58 -10.25
N PRO A 73 16.78 -0.17 -11.24
CA PRO A 73 15.50 0.13 -11.87
C PRO A 73 14.37 0.18 -10.85
N THR A 74 13.56 1.25 -10.91
CA THR A 74 12.57 1.52 -9.86
C THR A 74 11.26 0.81 -10.10
N VAL A 75 10.75 0.13 -9.06
CA VAL A 75 9.43 -0.49 -8.99
C VAL A 75 8.61 0.19 -7.89
N VAL A 76 7.43 0.70 -8.23
CA VAL A 76 6.53 1.40 -7.30
C VAL A 76 5.26 0.58 -7.12
N PHE A 77 4.87 0.33 -5.87
CA PHE A 77 3.78 -0.54 -5.49
C PHE A 77 2.60 0.23 -4.89
N SER A 78 1.41 -0.07 -5.38
CA SER A 78 0.11 0.38 -4.87
C SER A 78 -0.65 -0.80 -4.28
N HIS A 79 -0.97 -0.73 -2.98
CA HIS A 79 -1.60 -1.81 -2.23
C HIS A 79 -3.11 -1.95 -2.45
N GLY A 80 -3.66 -3.14 -2.14
CA GLY A 80 -5.10 -3.42 -2.11
C GLY A 80 -5.80 -2.85 -0.86
N TRP A 81 -7.13 -2.82 -0.89
CA TRP A 81 -7.94 -2.48 0.28
C TRP A 81 -8.13 -3.71 1.19
N PRO A 82 -8.12 -3.58 2.52
CA PRO A 82 -7.84 -2.40 3.36
C PRO A 82 -6.38 -2.38 3.87
N LEU A 83 -5.44 -2.76 3.03
CA LEU A 83 -4.04 -2.99 3.38
C LEU A 83 -3.21 -1.70 3.43
N SER A 84 -1.90 -1.86 3.53
CA SER A 84 -0.88 -0.81 3.53
C SER A 84 0.33 -1.23 2.68
N ALA A 85 1.38 -0.42 2.65
CA ALA A 85 2.65 -0.78 2.01
C ALA A 85 3.27 -2.08 2.56
N ASP A 86 2.90 -2.49 3.78
CA ASP A 86 3.41 -3.71 4.42
C ASP A 86 2.94 -4.99 3.72
N ALA A 87 1.86 -4.93 2.95
CA ALA A 87 1.40 -6.03 2.11
C ALA A 87 2.44 -6.43 1.03
N TRP A 88 3.39 -5.55 0.73
CA TRP A 88 4.39 -5.73 -0.31
C TRP A 88 5.76 -6.19 0.19
N ASP A 89 5.94 -6.43 1.49
CA ASP A 89 7.25 -6.71 2.09
C ASP A 89 7.97 -7.90 1.44
N ALA A 90 7.25 -8.96 1.11
CA ALA A 90 7.82 -10.13 0.44
C ALA A 90 8.32 -9.79 -0.99
N GLN A 91 7.56 -9.01 -1.76
CA GLN A 91 7.92 -8.56 -3.10
C GLN A 91 9.07 -7.56 -3.05
N MET A 92 9.01 -6.60 -2.11
CA MET A 92 10.03 -5.57 -1.95
C MET A 92 11.38 -6.18 -1.54
N LEU A 93 11.39 -7.09 -0.56
CA LEU A 93 12.61 -7.77 -0.16
C LEU A 93 13.22 -8.56 -1.32
N PHE A 94 12.42 -9.37 -1.99
CA PHE A 94 12.88 -10.19 -3.11
C PHE A 94 13.42 -9.35 -4.26
N LEU A 95 12.70 -8.33 -4.71
CA LEU A 95 13.11 -7.50 -5.85
C LEU A 95 14.29 -6.60 -5.48
N GLY A 96 14.34 -6.08 -4.24
CA GLY A 96 15.49 -5.34 -3.72
C GLY A 96 16.77 -6.16 -3.72
N GLN A 97 16.71 -7.42 -3.27
CA GLN A 97 17.83 -8.36 -3.34
C GLN A 97 18.24 -8.74 -4.77
N ASN A 98 17.34 -8.56 -5.73
CA ASN A 98 17.59 -8.78 -7.16
C ASN A 98 17.93 -7.49 -7.93
N GLY A 99 18.43 -6.46 -7.25
CA GLY A 99 19.02 -5.26 -7.86
C GLY A 99 18.00 -4.24 -8.35
N ASN A 100 16.83 -4.14 -7.72
CA ASN A 100 15.84 -3.11 -8.00
C ASN A 100 15.73 -2.12 -6.83
N ARG A 101 15.43 -0.86 -7.11
CA ARG A 101 14.88 0.06 -6.13
C ARG A 101 13.37 -0.19 -6.02
N VAL A 102 12.87 -0.39 -4.81
CA VAL A 102 11.49 -0.74 -4.54
C VAL A 102 10.85 0.28 -3.61
N ILE A 103 9.72 0.84 -4.02
CA ILE A 103 8.99 1.86 -3.28
C ILE A 103 7.55 1.38 -3.10
N ALA A 104 7.03 1.42 -1.88
CA ALA A 104 5.63 1.15 -1.59
C ALA A 104 5.08 2.23 -0.66
N HIS A 105 3.96 2.86 -1.03
CA HIS A 105 3.33 3.90 -0.23
C HIS A 105 2.09 3.38 0.49
N ASP A 106 1.80 3.96 1.64
CA ASP A 106 0.50 3.84 2.27
C ASP A 106 -0.44 4.86 1.61
N ARG A 107 -1.53 4.40 0.96
CA ARG A 107 -2.54 5.29 0.38
C ARG A 107 -3.12 6.21 1.45
N ARG A 108 -3.55 7.44 1.10
CA ARG A 108 -4.29 8.28 2.05
C ARG A 108 -5.40 7.50 2.75
N GLY A 109 -5.63 7.79 4.01
CA GLY A 109 -6.60 7.07 4.83
C GLY A 109 -6.14 5.69 5.31
N HIS A 110 -5.00 5.17 4.84
CA HIS A 110 -4.49 3.83 5.14
C HIS A 110 -3.12 3.89 5.85
N GLY A 111 -2.83 2.84 6.61
CA GLY A 111 -1.52 2.63 7.25
C GLY A 111 -1.04 3.84 8.04
N ARG A 112 0.17 4.30 7.72
CA ARG A 112 0.85 5.43 8.41
C ARG A 112 0.59 6.79 7.77
N SER A 113 -0.08 6.84 6.61
CA SER A 113 -0.45 8.07 5.92
C SER A 113 -1.55 8.83 6.66
N SER A 114 -1.67 10.15 6.40
CA SER A 114 -2.75 10.96 6.95
C SER A 114 -4.13 10.37 6.63
N GLN A 115 -5.07 10.58 7.52
CA GLN A 115 -6.44 10.08 7.45
C GLN A 115 -7.45 11.23 7.20
N PRO A 116 -7.43 11.88 6.02
CA PRO A 116 -8.32 12.99 5.72
C PRO A 116 -9.78 12.53 5.61
N TRP A 117 -10.70 13.44 5.95
CA TRP A 117 -12.13 13.20 5.77
C TRP A 117 -12.52 13.11 4.28
N ASN A 118 -11.90 13.92 3.42
CA ASN A 118 -12.20 14.01 1.99
C ASN A 118 -11.08 13.41 1.13
N GLY A 119 -11.39 13.18 -0.15
CA GLY A 119 -10.40 12.73 -1.14
C GLY A 119 -10.17 11.22 -1.16
N ASN A 120 -10.97 10.42 -0.44
CA ASN A 120 -10.87 8.96 -0.48
C ASN A 120 -11.55 8.40 -1.74
N ASN A 121 -11.09 8.82 -2.92
CA ASN A 121 -11.60 8.40 -4.21
C ASN A 121 -10.46 8.11 -5.20
N MET A 122 -10.76 7.39 -6.27
CA MET A 122 -9.75 6.87 -7.19
C MET A 122 -8.97 7.96 -7.92
N ASP A 123 -9.58 9.09 -8.25
CA ASP A 123 -8.90 10.20 -8.92
C ASP A 123 -7.83 10.81 -8.02
N THR A 124 -8.18 11.03 -6.75
CA THR A 124 -7.25 11.57 -5.76
C THR A 124 -6.13 10.57 -5.45
N TYR A 125 -6.42 9.26 -5.36
CA TYR A 125 -5.38 8.23 -5.18
C TYR A 125 -4.37 8.24 -6.33
N ALA A 126 -4.85 8.38 -7.56
CA ALA A 126 -3.99 8.50 -8.74
C ALA A 126 -3.15 9.79 -8.72
N ASP A 127 -3.72 10.91 -8.28
CA ASP A 127 -3.01 12.20 -8.17
C ASP A 127 -1.96 12.16 -7.03
N ASP A 128 -2.21 11.44 -5.93
CA ASP A 128 -1.25 11.21 -4.86
C ASP A 128 -0.06 10.37 -5.35
N LEU A 129 -0.33 9.29 -6.11
CA LEU A 129 0.71 8.51 -6.78
C LEU A 129 1.54 9.39 -7.73
N GLY A 130 0.88 10.27 -8.50
CA GLY A 130 1.54 11.26 -9.35
C GLY A 130 2.46 12.19 -8.55
N THR A 131 1.99 12.69 -7.42
CA THR A 131 2.77 13.54 -6.52
C THR A 131 3.98 12.80 -5.95
N LEU A 132 3.84 11.52 -5.61
CA LEU A 132 4.95 10.67 -5.16
C LEU A 132 6.02 10.55 -6.25
N LEU A 133 5.61 10.24 -7.48
CA LEU A 133 6.54 10.12 -8.61
C LEU A 133 7.24 11.45 -8.93
N ASP A 134 6.53 12.56 -8.81
CA ASP A 134 7.07 13.90 -9.08
C ASP A 134 8.05 14.36 -8.00
N GLN A 135 7.69 14.27 -6.72
CA GLN A 135 8.55 14.73 -5.62
C GLN A 135 9.83 13.90 -5.48
N LEU A 136 9.79 12.62 -5.83
CA LEU A 136 10.97 11.75 -5.85
C LEU A 136 11.71 11.78 -7.20
N ASP A 137 11.27 12.60 -8.16
CA ASP A 137 11.75 12.69 -9.56
C ASP A 137 11.94 11.30 -10.22
N LEU A 138 10.97 10.40 -9.99
CA LEU A 138 11.04 9.04 -10.53
C LEU A 138 10.71 9.04 -12.02
N LYS A 139 11.52 8.32 -12.80
CA LYS A 139 11.39 8.18 -14.26
C LYS A 139 11.60 6.72 -14.65
N ASN A 140 10.99 6.30 -15.74
CA ASN A 140 11.07 4.93 -16.26
C ASN A 140 10.67 3.86 -15.23
N VAL A 141 9.71 4.17 -14.34
CA VAL A 141 9.28 3.26 -13.29
C VAL A 141 8.44 2.11 -13.82
N THR A 142 8.49 0.98 -13.15
CA THR A 142 7.44 -0.04 -13.26
C THR A 142 6.42 0.19 -12.16
N LEU A 143 5.15 0.41 -12.53
CA LEU A 143 4.05 0.49 -11.57
C LEU A 143 3.46 -0.90 -11.33
N VAL A 144 3.29 -1.29 -10.08
CA VAL A 144 2.69 -2.57 -9.69
C VAL A 144 1.50 -2.29 -8.78
N GLY A 145 0.32 -2.77 -9.15
CA GLY A 145 -0.89 -2.57 -8.35
C GLY A 145 -1.62 -3.88 -8.08
N HIS A 146 -2.00 -4.10 -6.82
CA HIS A 146 -2.85 -5.22 -6.41
C HIS A 146 -4.26 -4.74 -6.11
N SER A 147 -5.28 -5.44 -6.63
CA SER A 147 -6.67 -5.16 -6.31
C SER A 147 -7.04 -3.69 -6.58
N THR A 148 -7.49 -2.95 -5.56
CA THR A 148 -7.71 -1.48 -5.59
C THR A 148 -6.48 -0.72 -6.09
N GLY A 149 -5.27 -1.14 -5.70
CA GLY A 149 -4.02 -0.55 -6.16
C GLY A 149 -3.79 -0.72 -7.67
N GLY A 150 -4.33 -1.79 -8.27
CA GLY A 150 -4.37 -1.93 -9.72
C GLY A 150 -5.27 -0.87 -10.37
N GLY A 151 -6.40 -0.53 -9.76
CA GLY A 151 -7.25 0.59 -10.17
C GLY A 151 -6.52 1.92 -10.07
N GLU A 152 -5.77 2.16 -8.99
CA GLU A 152 -4.96 3.36 -8.80
C GLU A 152 -3.89 3.52 -9.90
N VAL A 153 -3.16 2.44 -10.23
CA VAL A 153 -2.18 2.44 -11.33
C VAL A 153 -2.84 2.74 -12.68
N VAL A 154 -3.96 2.10 -12.97
CA VAL A 154 -4.70 2.31 -14.23
C VAL A 154 -5.23 3.74 -14.30
N ARG A 155 -5.83 4.28 -13.23
CA ARG A 155 -6.32 5.65 -13.17
C ARG A 155 -5.18 6.67 -13.27
N TYR A 156 -4.02 6.39 -12.66
CA TYR A 156 -2.83 7.23 -12.81
C TYR A 156 -2.43 7.34 -14.29
N ILE A 157 -2.31 6.22 -15.00
CA ILE A 157 -1.96 6.24 -16.41
C ILE A 157 -3.05 6.95 -17.24
N GLY A 158 -4.31 6.70 -16.94
CA GLY A 158 -5.44 7.35 -17.61
C GLY A 158 -5.46 8.87 -17.49
N ARG A 159 -5.01 9.42 -16.35
CA ARG A 159 -5.00 10.85 -16.03
C ARG A 159 -3.68 11.55 -16.35
N HIS A 160 -2.54 10.91 -16.08
CA HIS A 160 -1.21 11.50 -16.16
C HIS A 160 -0.36 10.96 -17.32
N GLY A 161 -0.84 9.90 -18.01
CA GLY A 161 -0.11 9.26 -19.10
C GLY A 161 1.07 8.41 -18.63
N THR A 162 1.88 7.95 -19.59
CA THR A 162 2.98 7.00 -19.35
C THR A 162 4.37 7.65 -19.39
N LYS A 163 4.47 8.98 -19.44
CA LYS A 163 5.78 9.68 -19.58
C LYS A 163 6.82 9.24 -18.53
N ARG A 164 6.39 8.91 -17.32
CA ARG A 164 7.26 8.43 -16.22
C ARG A 164 7.28 6.90 -16.09
N VAL A 165 6.40 6.20 -16.83
CA VAL A 165 6.15 4.76 -16.67
C VAL A 165 6.79 3.98 -17.81
N SER A 166 7.55 2.94 -17.50
CA SER A 166 8.13 2.03 -18.49
C SER A 166 7.36 0.74 -18.65
N LYS A 167 6.73 0.26 -17.57
CA LYS A 167 5.97 -1.00 -17.52
C LYS A 167 4.87 -0.90 -16.47
N ALA A 168 3.83 -1.73 -16.59
CA ALA A 168 2.79 -1.90 -15.58
C ALA A 168 2.59 -3.38 -15.22
N VAL A 169 2.27 -3.66 -13.95
CA VAL A 169 1.89 -5.00 -13.47
C VAL A 169 0.58 -4.87 -12.68
N LEU A 170 -0.44 -5.59 -13.10
CA LEU A 170 -1.77 -5.60 -12.48
C LEU A 170 -2.03 -6.98 -11.89
N ILE A 171 -2.25 -7.06 -10.57
CA ILE A 171 -2.40 -8.34 -9.86
C ILE A 171 -3.76 -8.38 -9.18
N GLY A 172 -4.63 -9.32 -9.54
CA GLY A 172 -5.98 -9.39 -8.99
C GLY A 172 -6.71 -8.05 -9.03
N ALA A 173 -6.45 -7.24 -10.07
CA ALA A 173 -6.83 -5.84 -10.14
C ALA A 173 -8.31 -5.64 -10.43
N VAL A 174 -8.90 -4.59 -9.89
CA VAL A 174 -10.34 -4.27 -10.02
C VAL A 174 -10.81 -3.79 -11.41
N PRO A 175 -9.97 -3.16 -12.28
CA PRO A 175 -10.41 -2.76 -13.62
C PRO A 175 -10.90 -3.92 -14.50
N PRO A 176 -11.83 -3.66 -15.45
CA PRO A 176 -12.32 -2.36 -15.86
C PRO A 176 -13.42 -1.76 -14.98
N LEU A 177 -14.27 -2.55 -14.35
CA LEU A 177 -15.36 -2.10 -13.49
C LEU A 177 -15.87 -3.26 -12.65
N MET A 178 -15.94 -3.08 -11.32
CA MET A 178 -16.48 -4.11 -10.43
C MET A 178 -18.02 -4.13 -10.43
N LEU A 179 -18.64 -2.95 -10.51
CA LEU A 179 -20.09 -2.80 -10.45
C LEU A 179 -20.76 -3.40 -11.68
N LYS A 180 -21.84 -4.16 -11.46
CA LYS A 180 -22.73 -4.62 -12.52
C LYS A 180 -23.49 -3.45 -13.14
N THR A 181 -23.32 -3.28 -14.44
CA THR A 181 -24.03 -2.27 -15.25
C THR A 181 -24.42 -2.91 -16.58
N GLU A 182 -25.18 -2.19 -17.42
CA GLU A 182 -25.46 -2.63 -18.79
C GLU A 182 -24.17 -2.88 -19.59
N LYS A 183 -23.11 -2.06 -19.34
CA LYS A 183 -21.80 -2.21 -19.99
C LYS A 183 -20.93 -3.28 -19.35
N ASN A 184 -21.22 -3.70 -18.11
CA ASN A 184 -20.54 -4.77 -17.38
C ASN A 184 -21.53 -5.74 -16.75
N PRO A 185 -22.23 -6.57 -17.53
CA PRO A 185 -23.23 -7.49 -17.03
C PRO A 185 -22.66 -8.59 -16.11
N GLY A 186 -21.34 -8.87 -16.21
CA GLY A 186 -20.62 -9.81 -15.36
C GLY A 186 -20.14 -9.24 -14.01
N GLY A 187 -20.37 -7.94 -13.76
CA GLY A 187 -20.00 -7.28 -12.50
C GLY A 187 -20.88 -7.72 -11.32
N LEU A 188 -20.48 -7.28 -10.12
CA LEU A 188 -21.23 -7.55 -8.88
C LEU A 188 -22.33 -6.50 -8.69
N PRO A 189 -23.50 -6.90 -8.12
CA PRO A 189 -24.57 -5.95 -7.85
C PRO A 189 -24.14 -4.92 -6.77
N LEU A 190 -24.70 -3.71 -6.81
CA LEU A 190 -24.42 -2.65 -5.82
C LEU A 190 -24.64 -3.13 -4.39
N SER A 191 -25.67 -3.96 -4.16
CA SER A 191 -25.97 -4.53 -2.85
C SER A 191 -24.82 -5.34 -2.23
N ALA A 192 -23.94 -5.95 -3.05
CA ALA A 192 -22.76 -6.64 -2.54
C ALA A 192 -21.76 -5.63 -1.92
N PHE A 193 -21.59 -4.47 -2.53
CA PHE A 193 -20.72 -3.40 -2.00
C PHE A 193 -21.36 -2.68 -0.81
N ASP A 194 -22.69 -2.55 -0.77
CA ASP A 194 -23.42 -2.02 0.39
C ASP A 194 -23.29 -2.94 1.61
N GLN A 195 -23.26 -4.25 1.42
CA GLN A 195 -22.97 -5.21 2.50
C GLN A 195 -21.55 -5.03 3.04
N ILE A 196 -20.56 -4.77 2.19
CA ILE A 196 -19.19 -4.45 2.63
C ILE A 196 -19.19 -3.17 3.46
N ARG A 197 -19.88 -2.10 3.00
CA ARG A 197 -20.03 -0.83 3.75
C ARG A 197 -20.70 -1.07 5.11
N ALA A 198 -21.77 -1.85 5.12
CA ALA A 198 -22.48 -2.21 6.37
C ALA A 198 -21.58 -2.98 7.34
N GLY A 199 -20.80 -3.95 6.85
CA GLY A 199 -19.85 -4.70 7.67
C GLY A 199 -18.77 -3.79 8.29
N VAL A 200 -18.20 -2.87 7.49
CA VAL A 200 -17.21 -1.90 7.96
C VAL A 200 -17.77 -0.97 9.04
N THR A 201 -19.03 -0.57 8.93
CA THR A 201 -19.65 0.36 9.89
C THR A 201 -20.19 -0.33 11.14
N ALA A 202 -20.61 -1.58 11.05
CA ALA A 202 -21.16 -2.34 12.19
C ALA A 202 -20.04 -2.86 13.12
N ASP A 203 -19.08 -3.60 12.58
CA ASP A 203 -17.92 -4.12 13.29
C ASP A 203 -16.78 -4.39 12.29
N ARG A 204 -16.00 -3.36 11.98
CA ARG A 204 -14.89 -3.51 11.03
C ARG A 204 -13.83 -4.51 11.49
N SER A 205 -13.67 -4.69 12.80
CA SER A 205 -12.67 -5.61 13.36
C SER A 205 -13.00 -7.05 13.00
N GLN A 206 -14.23 -7.48 13.27
CA GLN A 206 -14.69 -8.81 12.91
C GLN A 206 -14.80 -8.96 11.39
N PHE A 207 -15.34 -7.93 10.71
CA PHE A 207 -15.47 -7.93 9.25
C PHE A 207 -14.13 -8.17 8.55
N PHE A 208 -13.04 -7.49 8.96
CA PHE A 208 -11.72 -7.71 8.37
C PHE A 208 -11.12 -9.08 8.69
N LYS A 209 -11.42 -9.65 9.86
CA LYS A 209 -11.04 -11.04 10.16
C LYS A 209 -11.74 -12.02 9.23
N ASP A 210 -13.05 -11.85 9.02
CA ASP A 210 -13.85 -12.73 8.18
C ASP A 210 -13.48 -12.59 6.71
N LEU A 211 -13.16 -11.37 6.25
CA LEU A 211 -12.71 -11.10 4.89
C LEU A 211 -11.44 -11.88 4.53
N THR A 212 -10.57 -12.19 5.50
CA THR A 212 -9.37 -13.01 5.25
C THR A 212 -9.70 -14.40 4.72
N ILE A 213 -10.90 -14.91 4.99
CA ILE A 213 -11.33 -16.25 4.57
C ILE A 213 -11.40 -16.33 3.04
N PRO A 214 -12.28 -15.57 2.35
CA PRO A 214 -12.32 -15.57 0.88
C PRO A 214 -11.08 -14.91 0.25
N PHE A 215 -10.46 -13.92 0.92
CA PHE A 215 -9.30 -13.21 0.39
C PHE A 215 -8.10 -14.13 0.15
N TYR A 216 -7.81 -15.02 1.09
CA TYR A 216 -6.72 -15.99 0.99
C TYR A 216 -7.18 -17.40 0.57
N GLY A 217 -8.49 -17.60 0.32
CA GLY A 217 -9.04 -18.91 0.00
C GLY A 217 -8.98 -19.89 1.19
N TYR A 218 -9.01 -19.38 2.42
CA TYR A 218 -8.94 -20.19 3.65
C TYR A 218 -10.11 -21.18 3.79
N ASN A 219 -11.23 -20.91 3.11
CA ASN A 219 -12.41 -21.79 3.02
C ASN A 219 -12.25 -22.96 2.05
N LYS A 220 -11.07 -23.16 1.45
CA LYS A 220 -10.79 -24.31 0.59
C LYS A 220 -10.15 -25.44 1.40
N PRO A 221 -10.42 -26.72 1.07
CA PRO A 221 -9.92 -27.87 1.85
C PRO A 221 -8.41 -27.92 2.03
N ASP A 222 -7.64 -27.48 1.01
CA ASP A 222 -6.18 -27.55 0.99
C ASP A 222 -5.50 -26.21 1.33
N ALA A 223 -6.22 -25.28 1.96
CA ALA A 223 -5.69 -23.99 2.33
C ALA A 223 -4.55 -24.11 3.34
N LYS A 224 -3.37 -23.61 2.96
CA LYS A 224 -2.14 -23.63 3.81
C LYS A 224 -1.80 -22.21 4.30
N ILE A 225 -2.79 -21.49 4.80
CA ILE A 225 -2.62 -20.13 5.26
C ILE A 225 -2.46 -20.14 6.79
N SER A 226 -1.35 -19.57 7.28
CA SER A 226 -1.14 -19.45 8.72
C SER A 226 -2.07 -18.44 9.36
N GLN A 227 -2.37 -18.60 10.64
CA GLN A 227 -3.11 -17.60 11.41
C GLN A 227 -2.35 -16.24 11.39
N GLY A 228 -1.01 -16.26 11.46
CA GLY A 228 -0.20 -15.04 11.41
C GLY A 228 -0.39 -14.21 10.14
N VAL A 229 -0.59 -14.83 8.97
CA VAL A 229 -0.93 -14.11 7.73
C VAL A 229 -2.30 -13.41 7.84
N ARG A 230 -3.28 -14.10 8.43
CA ARG A 230 -4.62 -13.53 8.66
C ARG A 230 -4.59 -12.38 9.68
N ASP A 231 -3.81 -12.54 10.74
CA ASP A 231 -3.62 -11.51 11.77
C ASP A 231 -2.89 -10.28 11.21
N ALA A 232 -1.88 -10.47 10.34
CA ALA A 232 -1.20 -9.38 9.65
C ALA A 232 -2.13 -8.59 8.72
N PHE A 233 -3.05 -9.27 8.01
CA PHE A 233 -4.10 -8.62 7.23
C PHE A 233 -5.02 -7.77 8.13
N TRP A 234 -5.51 -8.38 9.20
CA TRP A 234 -6.38 -7.71 10.16
C TRP A 234 -5.71 -6.47 10.78
N LEU A 235 -4.44 -6.60 11.19
CA LEU A 235 -3.67 -5.49 11.75
C LEU A 235 -3.58 -4.31 10.77
N GLN A 236 -3.27 -4.56 9.50
CA GLN A 236 -3.24 -3.54 8.47
C GLN A 236 -4.64 -2.93 8.25
N GLY A 237 -5.68 -3.76 8.20
CA GLY A 237 -7.08 -3.30 8.10
C GLY A 237 -7.50 -2.40 9.26
N MET A 238 -7.01 -2.65 10.48
CA MET A 238 -7.31 -1.80 11.65
C MET A 238 -6.58 -0.46 11.62
N GLN A 239 -5.52 -0.31 10.83
CA GLN A 239 -4.80 0.96 10.63
C GLN A 239 -5.47 1.88 9.60
N VAL A 240 -6.41 1.40 8.78
CA VAL A 240 -7.17 2.26 7.88
C VAL A 240 -8.17 3.11 8.68
N SER A 241 -8.36 4.39 8.31
CA SER A 241 -9.44 5.19 8.89
C SER A 241 -10.81 4.62 8.53
N ILE A 242 -11.80 4.79 9.40
CA ILE A 242 -13.17 4.33 9.10
C ILE A 242 -13.72 5.00 7.83
N VAL A 243 -13.41 6.29 7.63
CA VAL A 243 -13.81 7.05 6.44
C VAL A 243 -13.07 6.54 5.21
N GLY A 244 -11.73 6.38 5.29
CA GLY A 244 -10.93 5.82 4.21
C GLY A 244 -11.37 4.41 3.82
N ALA A 245 -11.69 3.56 4.81
CA ALA A 245 -12.21 2.22 4.55
C ALA A 245 -13.56 2.25 3.82
N TYR A 246 -14.49 3.09 4.28
CA TYR A 246 -15.84 3.19 3.75
C TYR A 246 -15.86 3.77 2.33
N ASP A 247 -15.23 4.93 2.12
CA ASP A 247 -15.24 5.62 0.82
C ASP A 247 -14.45 4.87 -0.25
N CYS A 248 -13.36 4.19 0.15
CA CYS A 248 -12.57 3.39 -0.77
C CYS A 248 -13.39 2.26 -1.42
N ILE A 249 -14.47 1.79 -0.75
CA ILE A 249 -15.38 0.80 -1.34
C ILE A 249 -16.00 1.35 -2.61
N LYS A 250 -16.46 2.60 -2.60
CA LYS A 250 -16.98 3.27 -3.79
C LYS A 250 -15.88 3.45 -4.84
N ALA A 251 -14.69 3.85 -4.40
CA ALA A 251 -13.56 4.08 -5.30
C ALA A 251 -13.19 2.83 -6.11
N PHE A 252 -13.11 1.66 -5.49
CA PHE A 252 -12.73 0.44 -6.21
C PHE A 252 -13.89 -0.24 -6.93
N SER A 253 -15.13 -0.04 -6.50
CA SER A 253 -16.28 -0.77 -7.05
C SER A 253 -17.02 -0.03 -8.15
N GLU A 254 -17.13 1.30 -8.06
CA GLU A 254 -17.98 2.11 -8.94
C GLU A 254 -17.19 2.95 -9.96
N THR A 255 -15.86 2.99 -9.87
CA THR A 255 -15.03 3.68 -10.87
C THR A 255 -14.94 2.85 -12.14
N ASP A 256 -15.31 3.44 -13.27
CA ASP A 256 -15.12 2.87 -14.60
C ASP A 256 -13.72 3.23 -15.12
N PHE A 257 -12.88 2.22 -15.34
CA PHE A 257 -11.51 2.33 -15.84
C PHE A 257 -11.40 1.96 -17.32
N THR A 258 -12.51 1.74 -18.01
CA THR A 258 -12.50 1.22 -19.39
C THR A 258 -11.67 2.10 -20.32
N GLU A 259 -11.86 3.44 -20.24
CA GLU A 259 -11.11 4.36 -21.10
C GLU A 259 -9.65 4.54 -20.62
N ASP A 260 -9.37 4.36 -19.34
CA ASP A 260 -8.01 4.42 -18.81
C ASP A 260 -7.17 3.24 -19.27
N LEU A 261 -7.75 2.03 -19.28
CA LEU A 261 -7.09 0.81 -19.79
C LEU A 261 -6.67 0.94 -21.24
N LYS A 262 -7.50 1.56 -22.08
CA LYS A 262 -7.20 1.80 -23.51
C LYS A 262 -6.03 2.75 -23.74
N LYS A 263 -5.73 3.62 -22.76
CA LYS A 263 -4.61 4.57 -22.82
C LYS A 263 -3.27 3.94 -22.39
N ILE A 264 -3.27 2.73 -21.85
CA ILE A 264 -2.03 2.05 -21.46
C ILE A 264 -1.28 1.62 -22.72
N ASP A 265 -0.17 2.28 -23.01
CA ASP A 265 0.69 2.07 -24.18
C ASP A 265 2.04 1.43 -23.83
N VAL A 266 2.28 1.10 -22.55
CA VAL A 266 3.49 0.42 -22.07
C VAL A 266 3.25 -1.09 -21.94
N PRO A 267 4.31 -1.92 -22.00
CA PRO A 267 4.20 -3.34 -21.70
C PRO A 267 3.52 -3.57 -20.36
N THR A 268 2.50 -4.42 -20.33
CA THR A 268 1.69 -4.68 -19.13
C THR A 268 1.59 -6.17 -18.86
N LEU A 269 1.93 -6.56 -17.62
CA LEU A 269 1.73 -7.92 -17.12
C LEU A 269 0.48 -7.95 -16.25
N ILE A 270 -0.46 -8.85 -16.55
CA ILE A 270 -1.67 -9.07 -15.77
C ILE A 270 -1.55 -10.45 -15.12
N LEU A 271 -1.58 -10.50 -13.79
CA LEU A 271 -1.55 -11.72 -12.99
C LEU A 271 -2.89 -11.88 -12.27
N HIS A 272 -3.55 -13.03 -12.40
CA HIS A 272 -4.85 -13.23 -11.74
C HIS A 272 -5.08 -14.70 -11.39
N GLY A 273 -5.67 -14.93 -10.21
CA GLY A 273 -6.11 -16.25 -9.80
C GLY A 273 -7.50 -16.58 -10.35
N ASP A 274 -7.69 -17.75 -10.94
CA ASP A 274 -9.03 -18.16 -11.45
C ASP A 274 -10.00 -18.54 -10.35
N ALA A 275 -9.51 -18.70 -9.11
CA ALA A 275 -10.33 -18.94 -7.92
C ALA A 275 -10.38 -17.71 -6.97
N ASP A 276 -10.15 -16.52 -7.51
CA ASP A 276 -10.33 -15.25 -6.81
C ASP A 276 -11.81 -15.02 -6.47
N GLN A 277 -12.13 -15.02 -5.16
CA GLN A 277 -13.46 -14.83 -4.64
C GLN A 277 -13.81 -13.36 -4.36
N ILE A 278 -12.84 -12.45 -4.49
CA ILE A 278 -12.99 -11.02 -4.24
C ILE A 278 -13.19 -10.25 -5.54
N VAL A 279 -12.32 -10.50 -6.52
CA VAL A 279 -12.36 -9.88 -7.84
C VAL A 279 -12.48 -10.98 -8.89
N PRO A 280 -13.70 -11.30 -9.37
CA PRO A 280 -13.90 -12.36 -10.36
C PRO A 280 -13.10 -12.08 -11.64
N ILE A 281 -12.28 -13.05 -12.05
CA ILE A 281 -11.41 -12.90 -13.22
C ILE A 281 -12.19 -12.58 -14.51
N GLN A 282 -13.42 -13.08 -14.63
CA GLN A 282 -14.28 -12.89 -15.80
C GLN A 282 -14.72 -11.43 -15.96
N ALA A 283 -14.92 -10.73 -14.83
CA ALA A 283 -15.34 -9.33 -14.80
C ALA A 283 -14.15 -8.34 -14.74
N SER A 284 -12.92 -8.83 -14.67
CA SER A 284 -11.72 -8.03 -14.46
C SER A 284 -10.59 -8.36 -15.44
N ALA A 285 -9.67 -9.25 -15.09
CA ALA A 285 -8.43 -9.48 -15.85
C ALA A 285 -8.69 -9.95 -17.28
N LEU A 286 -9.69 -10.79 -17.54
CA LEU A 286 -10.03 -11.23 -18.89
C LEU A 286 -10.53 -10.08 -19.77
N LEU A 287 -11.18 -9.08 -19.20
CA LEU A 287 -11.64 -7.89 -19.90
C LEU A 287 -10.49 -6.87 -20.06
N SER A 288 -9.72 -6.64 -19.00
CA SER A 288 -8.56 -5.74 -19.03
C SER A 288 -7.53 -6.17 -20.08
N ALA A 289 -7.27 -7.48 -20.21
CA ALA A 289 -6.36 -8.02 -21.21
C ALA A 289 -6.81 -7.75 -22.65
N LYS A 290 -8.11 -7.60 -22.89
CA LYS A 290 -8.66 -7.24 -24.23
C LYS A 290 -8.55 -5.74 -24.52
N LEU A 291 -8.52 -4.91 -23.48
CA LEU A 291 -8.51 -3.44 -23.61
C LEU A 291 -7.08 -2.88 -23.69
N ILE A 292 -6.10 -3.52 -23.04
CA ILE A 292 -4.69 -3.10 -23.07
C ILE A 292 -3.98 -3.75 -24.25
N LYS A 293 -3.56 -2.95 -25.23
CA LYS A 293 -2.96 -3.43 -26.49
C LYS A 293 -1.69 -4.27 -26.29
N ASN A 294 -0.85 -3.91 -25.35
CA ASN A 294 0.44 -4.58 -25.09
C ASN A 294 0.42 -5.26 -23.71
N SER A 295 -0.51 -6.20 -23.55
CA SER A 295 -0.64 -6.95 -22.30
C SER A 295 -0.29 -8.42 -22.47
N THR A 296 0.22 -9.01 -21.38
CA THR A 296 0.38 -10.45 -21.21
C THR A 296 -0.42 -10.87 -19.98
N LEU A 297 -1.44 -11.69 -20.18
CA LEU A 297 -2.22 -12.26 -19.09
C LEU A 297 -1.63 -13.61 -18.67
N LYS A 298 -1.37 -13.77 -17.39
CA LYS A 298 -1.03 -15.06 -16.76
C LYS A 298 -2.06 -15.40 -15.70
N VAL A 299 -2.79 -16.48 -15.93
CA VAL A 299 -3.76 -17.04 -14.99
C VAL A 299 -3.08 -18.03 -14.05
N TYR A 300 -3.36 -17.93 -12.76
CA TYR A 300 -2.87 -18.84 -11.73
C TYR A 300 -3.98 -19.80 -11.32
N PRO A 301 -3.92 -21.08 -11.74
CA PRO A 301 -4.94 -22.07 -11.44
C PRO A 301 -5.13 -22.26 -9.92
N GLY A 302 -6.38 -22.17 -9.46
CA GLY A 302 -6.76 -22.35 -8.07
C GLY A 302 -6.32 -21.21 -7.12
N ALA A 303 -5.64 -20.17 -7.61
CA ALA A 303 -5.12 -19.11 -6.75
C ALA A 303 -6.24 -18.18 -6.25
N PRO A 304 -6.16 -17.76 -4.97
CA PRO A 304 -7.07 -16.79 -4.37
C PRO A 304 -6.64 -15.35 -4.67
N HIS A 305 -7.43 -14.38 -4.20
CA HIS A 305 -7.14 -12.95 -4.32
C HIS A 305 -5.78 -12.55 -3.72
N GLY A 306 -5.48 -13.07 -2.53
CA GLY A 306 -4.24 -12.79 -1.78
C GLY A 306 -3.01 -13.52 -2.30
N MET A 307 -2.92 -13.79 -3.61
CA MET A 307 -1.85 -14.57 -4.24
C MET A 307 -0.45 -13.93 -4.07
N CYS A 308 -0.35 -12.63 -3.88
CA CYS A 308 0.93 -11.96 -3.57
C CYS A 308 1.59 -12.53 -2.31
N THR A 309 0.78 -12.99 -1.35
CA THR A 309 1.23 -13.61 -0.10
C THR A 309 1.26 -15.13 -0.22
N THR A 310 0.18 -15.74 -0.72
CA THR A 310 0.03 -17.22 -0.72
C THR A 310 0.89 -17.91 -1.77
N LEU A 311 1.26 -17.22 -2.83
CA LEU A 311 2.08 -17.69 -3.93
C LEU A 311 3.27 -16.74 -4.20
N ALA A 312 3.82 -16.13 -3.13
CA ALA A 312 4.83 -15.08 -3.22
C ALA A 312 5.99 -15.46 -4.16
N ASP A 313 6.55 -16.67 -4.04
CA ASP A 313 7.69 -17.12 -4.85
C ASP A 313 7.36 -17.10 -6.36
N LYS A 314 6.17 -17.55 -6.74
CA LYS A 314 5.73 -17.59 -8.14
C LYS A 314 5.47 -16.18 -8.67
N VAL A 315 4.77 -15.36 -7.89
CA VAL A 315 4.47 -13.96 -8.23
C VAL A 315 5.76 -13.16 -8.36
N ASN A 316 6.69 -13.32 -7.43
CA ASN A 316 7.99 -12.67 -7.43
C ASN A 316 8.82 -13.04 -8.66
N ALA A 317 8.88 -14.33 -9.00
CA ALA A 317 9.60 -14.81 -10.17
C ALA A 317 9.01 -14.26 -11.49
N ASP A 318 7.68 -14.17 -11.59
CA ASP A 318 7.00 -13.63 -12.78
C ASP A 318 7.20 -12.13 -12.92
N ILE A 319 7.13 -11.38 -11.82
CA ILE A 319 7.44 -9.94 -11.84
C ILE A 319 8.89 -9.74 -12.27
N LEU A 320 9.85 -10.43 -11.64
CA LEU A 320 11.27 -10.29 -11.97
C LEU A 320 11.56 -10.67 -13.43
N GLY A 321 10.95 -11.75 -13.92
CA GLY A 321 11.06 -12.17 -15.33
C GLY A 321 10.53 -11.11 -16.29
N PHE A 322 9.43 -10.44 -15.93
CA PHE A 322 8.86 -9.36 -16.72
C PHE A 322 9.72 -8.09 -16.68
N LEU A 323 10.29 -7.75 -15.52
CA LEU A 323 11.20 -6.61 -15.38
C LEU A 323 12.44 -6.75 -16.27
N LYS A 324 13.01 -7.95 -16.37
CA LYS A 324 14.21 -8.27 -17.14
C LYS A 324 14.00 -8.32 -18.68
N LYS A 325 12.75 -8.45 -19.15
CA LYS A 325 12.47 -8.39 -20.58
C LYS A 325 12.75 -6.98 -21.09
N GLU A 326 13.71 -6.85 -22.03
CA GLU A 326 13.97 -5.58 -22.71
C GLU A 326 12.73 -5.15 -23.50
N ARG A 327 12.51 -3.83 -23.64
CA ARG A 327 11.58 -3.33 -24.66
C ARG A 327 12.10 -3.86 -25.99
N SER A 328 11.29 -4.61 -26.72
CA SER A 328 11.59 -4.90 -28.10
C SER A 328 11.64 -3.56 -28.86
N SER A 329 12.82 -2.97 -28.93
CA SER A 329 13.11 -1.89 -29.87
C SER A 329 12.82 -2.47 -31.24
N GLY A 330 11.89 -1.86 -31.95
CA GLY A 330 11.67 -2.19 -33.37
C GLY A 330 13.01 -2.31 -34.03
N SER A 331 13.29 -3.48 -34.60
CA SER A 331 14.52 -3.83 -35.27
C SER A 331 14.84 -2.80 -36.35
N MET A 332 15.71 -1.83 -36.05
CA MET A 332 16.59 -1.30 -37.08
C MET A 332 17.76 -2.27 -37.16
N ASN A 333 17.70 -3.11 -38.18
CA ASN A 333 18.81 -3.91 -38.65
C ASN A 333 19.90 -2.96 -39.17
N ILE A 334 20.80 -2.52 -38.29
CA ILE A 334 22.10 -1.97 -38.72
C ILE A 334 23.05 -3.16 -38.67
N GLY A 335 23.29 -3.72 -39.84
CA GLY A 335 24.33 -4.74 -40.03
C GLY A 335 25.69 -4.19 -39.60
N TRP A 336 26.20 -4.72 -38.51
CA TRP A 336 27.60 -4.63 -38.14
C TRP A 336 28.27 -5.97 -38.41
N THR A 337 28.89 -6.05 -39.57
CA THR A 337 29.90 -7.07 -39.87
C THR A 337 31.23 -6.61 -39.28
N GLY A 338 31.76 -7.40 -38.33
CA GLY A 338 33.18 -7.45 -38.01
C GLY A 338 33.59 -6.66 -36.78
N LEU A 339 33.77 -7.36 -35.67
CA LEU A 339 34.95 -7.16 -34.81
C LEU A 339 35.16 -8.42 -33.91
N SER A 340 36.39 -8.84 -33.96
CA SER A 340 37.00 -10.03 -33.39
C SER A 340 36.77 -10.23 -31.87
N ALA A 341 36.74 -11.49 -31.48
CA ALA A 341 36.61 -12.03 -30.12
C ALA A 341 37.62 -11.45 -29.14
N LEU A 342 37.12 -10.94 -28.01
CA LEU A 342 37.90 -10.73 -26.78
C LEU A 342 37.82 -11.99 -25.91
N PRO A 343 38.89 -12.34 -25.18
CA PRO A 343 38.95 -13.57 -24.41
C PRO A 343 37.99 -13.57 -23.21
N ARG A 344 37.35 -14.69 -22.98
CA ARG A 344 36.47 -14.94 -21.82
C ARG A 344 37.25 -14.81 -20.50
N ARG A 345 36.68 -14.08 -19.56
CA ARG A 345 37.13 -14.13 -18.16
C ARG A 345 36.78 -15.50 -17.55
N PRO A 346 37.63 -16.05 -16.69
CA PRO A 346 37.32 -17.29 -16.01
C PRO A 346 36.14 -17.16 -15.04
N ASP A 347 35.33 -18.20 -14.94
CA ASP A 347 34.20 -18.32 -14.04
C ASP A 347 34.66 -18.19 -12.57
N PRO A 348 33.86 -17.52 -11.71
CA PRO A 348 34.14 -17.50 -10.27
C PRO A 348 33.90 -18.90 -9.67
N PRO A 349 34.66 -19.27 -8.64
CA PRO A 349 34.54 -20.60 -8.03
C PRO A 349 33.18 -20.80 -7.39
N THR A 350 32.55 -21.94 -7.69
CA THR A 350 31.30 -22.40 -7.06
C THR A 350 31.53 -22.71 -5.59
N ALA A 351 31.28 -21.73 -4.72
CA ALA A 351 31.17 -21.97 -3.29
C ALA A 351 29.75 -22.50 -2.99
N ARG A 352 29.61 -23.81 -2.89
CA ARG A 352 28.47 -24.42 -2.22
C ARG A 352 28.60 -24.15 -0.72
N THR A 353 27.81 -23.23 -0.19
CA THR A 353 27.68 -23.06 1.26
C THR A 353 26.43 -23.80 1.74
N PRO A 354 26.52 -24.64 2.77
CA PRO A 354 25.37 -25.39 3.29
C PRO A 354 24.60 -24.56 4.30
N PHE A 355 23.65 -23.71 3.82
CA PHE A 355 22.85 -22.85 4.69
C PHE A 355 21.45 -23.42 5.01
N LEU A 356 21.10 -24.60 4.53
CA LEU A 356 19.75 -25.16 4.66
C LEU A 356 19.61 -26.32 5.68
N LYS A 357 20.64 -26.60 6.53
CA LYS A 357 20.51 -27.65 7.56
C LYS A 357 20.27 -27.13 8.99
N ASN A 358 20.41 -25.85 9.27
CA ASN A 358 20.31 -25.34 10.64
C ASN A 358 18.93 -24.76 11.04
N SER A 359 18.02 -24.51 10.12
CA SER A 359 16.69 -23.96 10.46
C SER A 359 15.76 -24.97 11.12
N ARG A 360 15.94 -26.26 10.84
CA ARG A 360 15.12 -27.30 11.48
C ARG A 360 15.61 -27.64 12.90
N ALA A 361 16.91 -27.61 13.15
CA ALA A 361 17.51 -27.87 14.46
C ALA A 361 17.20 -26.72 15.47
N ILE A 362 17.06 -25.47 15.01
CA ILE A 362 16.69 -24.34 15.88
C ILE A 362 15.21 -24.42 16.27
N ALA A 363 14.33 -24.84 15.36
CA ALA A 363 12.91 -25.02 15.68
C ALA A 363 12.67 -26.18 16.66
N GLU A 364 13.43 -27.28 16.56
CA GLU A 364 13.30 -28.41 17.47
C GLU A 364 13.83 -28.09 18.89
N GLN A 365 14.86 -27.24 19.04
CA GLN A 365 15.34 -26.78 20.35
C GLN A 365 14.37 -25.90 21.14
N PHE A 366 13.45 -25.20 20.46
CA PHE A 366 12.40 -24.40 21.13
C PHE A 366 11.21 -25.22 21.59
N ILE A 367 10.98 -26.40 21.00
CA ILE A 367 9.89 -27.31 21.37
C ILE A 367 10.25 -28.18 22.59
N GLU A 368 11.51 -28.51 22.77
CA GLU A 368 11.98 -29.36 23.90
C GLU A 368 12.12 -28.59 25.24
N ARG A 369 12.10 -27.26 25.25
CA ARG A 369 12.22 -26.45 26.50
C ARG A 369 10.89 -26.01 27.08
N GLY A 370 9.81 -26.74 26.92
CA GLY A 370 8.53 -26.65 27.59
C GLY A 370 8.37 -25.56 28.67
N THR A 371 8.31 -24.28 28.29
CA THR A 371 7.88 -23.20 29.20
C THR A 371 7.13 -22.13 28.41
N ILE A 372 5.84 -22.37 28.26
CA ILE A 372 4.87 -21.28 28.04
C ILE A 372 4.00 -21.25 29.29
N PRO A 373 4.02 -20.18 30.09
CA PRO A 373 3.04 -20.01 31.16
C PRO A 373 1.68 -19.73 30.54
N THR A 374 0.70 -20.52 30.97
CA THR A 374 -0.74 -20.26 30.75
C THR A 374 -1.13 -19.00 31.51
N ILE A 375 -1.64 -17.99 30.83
CA ILE A 375 -2.57 -16.99 31.34
C ILE A 375 -3.77 -16.98 30.43
#